data_a96ebba3fce9673d848da6b321c57f12
#
_entry.id   a96ebba3fce9673d848da6b321c57f12
#
_cell.length_a   1.000
_cell.length_b   1.000
_cell.length_c   1.000
_cell.angle_alpha   90.00
_cell.angle_beta   90.00
_cell.angle_gamma   90.00
#
_symmetry.space_group_name_H-M   'P 1'
#
loop_
_entity.id
_entity.type
_entity.pdbx_description
1 polymer ?
#
loop_
_entity_poly.entity_id
_entity_poly.type
_entity_poly.pdbx_seq_one_letter_code
_entity_poly.pdbx_strand_id
1 'polypeptide(L)'
;YTLSLHDALPIFNETYGITEKDLVSAEIQMVPALKAKDVGFDRSFIGAYGQDDRVCAFTALAAIADQEKPDKTVVCILTDKEEIGSEGNSSAQSRLYESFLAEIYSKASGGYDEIGYRKCIASSKMLSADVTNGYDPTFSSVSDPKNASYCGKGICLEKYTGSRGKSG
;
A
#
# COMPACT_ATOMS: atom_id res chain seq x y z
N TYR A 1 -10.17 32.28 -0.72
CA TYR A 1 -8.91 32.54 -1.45
C TYR A 1 -8.41 31.20 -1.96
N THR A 2 -8.39 31.02 -3.27
CA THR A 2 -7.77 29.87 -3.91
C THR A 2 -6.34 30.27 -4.25
N LEU A 3 -5.34 29.76 -3.54
CA LEU A 3 -3.94 29.92 -3.91
C LEU A 3 -3.72 29.19 -5.24
N SER A 4 -3.34 29.94 -6.27
CA SER A 4 -2.87 29.34 -7.52
C SER A 4 -1.44 28.82 -7.34
N LEU A 5 -0.98 27.96 -8.26
CA LEU A 5 0.41 27.50 -8.26
C LEU A 5 1.39 28.67 -8.35
N HIS A 6 1.03 29.74 -9.06
CA HIS A 6 1.80 30.98 -9.14
C HIS A 6 1.97 31.68 -7.80
N ASP A 7 0.94 31.64 -6.93
CA ASP A 7 1.02 32.27 -5.61
C ASP A 7 1.84 31.41 -4.62
N ALA A 8 1.84 30.08 -4.81
CA ALA A 8 2.57 29.16 -3.96
C ALA A 8 4.06 29.05 -4.31
N LEU A 9 4.44 29.30 -5.57
CA LEU A 9 5.81 29.11 -6.04
C LEU A 9 6.86 29.98 -5.30
N PRO A 10 6.60 31.29 -5.01
CA PRO A 10 7.53 32.06 -4.20
C PRO A 10 7.77 31.47 -2.80
N ILE A 11 6.71 30.96 -2.16
CA ILE A 11 6.80 30.34 -0.84
C ILE A 11 7.64 29.05 -0.91
N PHE A 12 7.44 28.23 -1.93
CA PHE A 12 8.23 27.01 -2.13
C PHE A 12 9.70 27.33 -2.42
N ASN A 13 9.96 28.38 -3.20
CA ASN A 13 11.32 28.79 -3.50
C ASN A 13 12.03 29.32 -2.25
N GLU A 14 11.41 30.23 -1.49
CA GLU A 14 11.98 30.80 -0.27
C GLU A 14 12.23 29.74 0.82
N THR A 15 11.29 28.76 0.94
CA THR A 15 11.35 27.78 2.04
C THR A 15 12.22 26.57 1.71
N TYR A 16 12.17 26.10 0.46
CA TYR A 16 12.74 24.82 0.05
C TYR A 16 13.68 24.89 -1.16
N GLY A 17 13.86 26.08 -1.75
CA GLY A 17 14.67 26.27 -2.96
C GLY A 17 14.03 25.68 -4.24
N ILE A 18 12.73 25.32 -4.17
CA ILE A 18 12.00 24.72 -5.30
C ILE A 18 11.75 25.79 -6.36
N THR A 19 12.02 25.47 -7.61
CA THR A 19 11.82 26.33 -8.78
C THR A 19 10.69 25.81 -9.66
N GLU A 20 10.21 26.60 -10.59
CA GLU A 20 9.21 26.17 -11.58
C GLU A 20 9.66 24.93 -12.36
N LYS A 21 10.95 24.81 -12.64
CA LYS A 21 11.54 23.66 -13.34
C LYS A 21 11.34 22.34 -12.57
N ASP A 22 11.43 22.41 -11.26
CA ASP A 22 11.25 21.24 -10.40
C ASP A 22 9.79 20.75 -10.39
N LEU A 23 8.84 21.65 -10.65
CA LEU A 23 7.41 21.36 -10.68
C LEU A 23 6.93 20.71 -11.99
N VAL A 24 7.75 20.72 -13.06
CA VAL A 24 7.36 20.17 -14.37
C VAL A 24 7.03 18.68 -14.30
N SER A 25 7.73 17.93 -13.45
CA SER A 25 7.53 16.48 -13.27
C SER A 25 7.13 16.11 -11.83
N ALA A 26 6.88 17.10 -10.98
CA ALA A 26 6.51 16.84 -9.60
C ALA A 26 5.04 16.45 -9.46
N GLU A 27 4.78 15.50 -8.58
CA GLU A 27 3.45 15.20 -8.05
C GLU A 27 3.34 15.80 -6.66
N ILE A 28 2.41 16.74 -6.48
CA ILE A 28 2.21 17.44 -5.21
C ILE A 28 0.90 16.99 -4.59
N GLN A 29 0.97 16.48 -3.38
CA GLN A 29 -0.20 16.05 -2.62
C GLN A 29 -0.36 16.90 -1.36
N MET A 30 -1.55 17.40 -1.15
CA MET A 30 -1.92 18.09 0.09
C MET A 30 -2.52 17.08 1.06
N VAL A 31 -1.81 16.82 2.14
CA VAL A 31 -2.19 15.81 3.13
C VAL A 31 -2.38 16.44 4.51
N PRO A 32 -3.23 15.86 5.39
CA PRO A 32 -3.36 16.33 6.77
C PRO A 32 -2.02 16.23 7.52
N ALA A 33 -1.64 17.32 8.19
CA ALA A 33 -0.43 17.38 9.04
C ALA A 33 -0.69 16.89 10.48
N LEU A 34 -1.72 16.09 10.69
CA LEU A 34 -2.10 15.60 12.01
C LEU A 34 -1.14 14.48 12.45
N LYS A 35 -0.73 14.57 13.72
CA LYS A 35 0.02 13.48 14.37
C LYS A 35 -0.94 12.38 14.81
N ALA A 36 -0.41 11.16 14.91
CA ALA A 36 -1.13 10.04 15.51
C ALA A 36 -1.57 10.38 16.95
N LYS A 37 -2.78 9.96 17.31
CA LYS A 37 -3.39 10.19 18.62
C LYS A 37 -4.10 8.95 19.11
N ASP A 38 -4.17 8.79 20.42
CA ASP A 38 -5.03 7.81 21.05
C ASP A 38 -6.50 8.16 20.80
N VAL A 39 -7.32 7.14 20.55
CA VAL A 39 -8.77 7.25 20.35
C VAL A 39 -9.48 6.29 21.31
N GLY A 40 -10.63 6.74 21.82
CA GLY A 40 -11.40 6.05 22.86
C GLY A 40 -11.02 6.51 24.26
N PHE A 41 -11.95 6.34 25.22
CA PHE A 41 -11.71 6.65 26.62
C PHE A 41 -10.61 5.78 27.24
N ASP A 42 -10.50 4.56 26.76
CA ASP A 42 -9.53 3.55 27.18
C ASP A 42 -8.24 3.58 26.32
N ARG A 43 -8.16 4.49 25.34
CA ARG A 43 -7.04 4.61 24.40
C ARG A 43 -6.74 3.32 23.64
N SER A 44 -7.76 2.52 23.35
CA SER A 44 -7.60 1.24 22.68
C SER A 44 -7.36 1.36 21.18
N PHE A 45 -7.55 2.52 20.58
CA PHE A 45 -7.34 2.78 19.17
C PHE A 45 -6.31 3.88 18.94
N ILE A 46 -5.72 3.88 17.76
CA ILE A 46 -4.84 4.93 17.27
C ILE A 46 -5.48 5.55 16.04
N GLY A 47 -5.77 6.85 16.12
CA GLY A 47 -6.21 7.65 14.98
C GLY A 47 -5.03 8.32 14.31
N ALA A 48 -4.82 8.07 13.03
CA ALA A 48 -3.75 8.69 12.25
C ALA A 48 -4.13 8.74 10.77
N TYR A 49 -3.61 9.74 10.07
CA TYR A 49 -3.70 9.79 8.62
C TYR A 49 -2.86 8.68 7.97
N GLY A 50 -3.44 8.01 6.98
CA GLY A 50 -2.75 6.99 6.20
C GLY A 50 -2.58 5.65 6.93
N GLN A 51 -3.43 5.33 7.91
CA GLN A 51 -3.53 3.99 8.50
C GLN A 51 -3.84 2.95 7.43
N ASP A 52 -4.68 3.30 6.50
CA ASP A 52 -4.86 2.63 5.23
C ASP A 52 -3.82 3.19 4.23
N ASP A 53 -2.83 2.41 3.80
CA ASP A 53 -2.54 1.02 4.20
C ASP A 53 -1.19 0.90 4.93
N ARG A 54 -0.76 1.91 5.67
CA ARG A 54 0.55 1.90 6.36
C ARG A 54 0.66 0.79 7.41
N VAL A 55 -0.44 0.38 8.00
CA VAL A 55 -0.42 -0.69 9.00
C VAL A 55 -0.06 -2.03 8.35
N CYS A 56 -0.62 -2.35 7.19
CA CYS A 56 -0.28 -3.57 6.47
C CYS A 56 1.11 -3.47 5.82
N ALA A 57 1.45 -2.31 5.24
CA ALA A 57 2.78 -2.06 4.69
C ALA A 57 3.88 -2.24 5.75
N PHE A 58 3.70 -1.68 6.94
CA PHE A 58 4.65 -1.82 8.04
C PHE A 58 4.79 -3.28 8.51
N THR A 59 3.68 -3.98 8.69
CA THR A 59 3.71 -5.38 9.15
C THR A 59 4.29 -6.31 8.11
N ALA A 60 4.03 -6.09 6.82
CA ALA A 60 4.64 -6.84 5.73
C ALA A 60 6.17 -6.63 5.68
N LEU A 61 6.62 -5.39 5.81
CA LEU A 61 8.05 -5.06 5.87
C LEU A 61 8.72 -5.66 7.10
N ALA A 62 8.10 -5.55 8.28
CA ALA A 62 8.62 -6.14 9.51
C ALA A 62 8.74 -7.67 9.39
N ALA A 63 7.73 -8.34 8.84
CA ALA A 63 7.74 -9.79 8.66
C ALA A 63 8.89 -10.26 7.75
N ILE A 64 9.27 -9.49 6.72
CA ILE A 64 10.40 -9.84 5.86
C ILE A 64 11.75 -9.51 6.52
N ALA A 65 11.82 -8.41 7.27
CA ALA A 65 13.03 -8.00 7.98
C ALA A 65 13.42 -8.97 9.10
N ASP A 66 12.45 -9.65 9.70
CA ASP A 66 12.67 -10.64 10.75
C ASP A 66 13.20 -11.99 10.21
N GLN A 67 13.25 -12.17 8.87
CA GLN A 67 13.77 -13.40 8.27
C GLN A 67 15.29 -13.40 8.20
N GLU A 68 15.96 -14.14 9.09
CA GLU A 68 17.42 -14.26 9.05
C GLU A 68 17.91 -15.17 7.92
N LYS A 69 17.27 -16.30 7.70
CA LYS A 69 17.65 -17.33 6.71
C LYS A 69 16.41 -17.98 6.08
N PRO A 70 15.72 -17.30 5.17
CA PRO A 70 14.56 -17.87 4.52
C PRO A 70 14.95 -19.02 3.58
N ASP A 71 14.22 -20.13 3.60
CA ASP A 71 14.42 -21.28 2.71
C ASP A 71 14.16 -20.95 1.24
N LYS A 72 13.44 -19.89 0.97
CA LYS A 72 13.06 -19.42 -0.37
C LYS A 72 13.22 -17.91 -0.45
N THR A 73 13.35 -17.39 -1.66
CA THR A 73 13.32 -15.95 -1.89
C THR A 73 11.99 -15.38 -1.40
N VAL A 74 12.07 -14.39 -0.53
CA VAL A 74 10.92 -13.64 -0.02
C VAL A 74 11.00 -12.22 -0.54
N VAL A 75 9.89 -11.70 -1.04
CA VAL A 75 9.81 -10.34 -1.60
C VAL A 75 8.63 -9.63 -0.97
N CYS A 76 8.86 -8.43 -0.46
CA CYS A 76 7.81 -7.50 -0.04
C CYS A 76 7.66 -6.44 -1.12
N ILE A 77 6.46 -6.26 -1.62
CA ILE A 77 6.13 -5.24 -2.63
C ILE A 77 5.12 -4.30 -2.01
N LEU A 78 5.50 -3.03 -1.88
CA LEU A 78 4.62 -1.96 -1.43
C LEU A 78 4.17 -1.19 -2.67
N THR A 79 2.88 -1.22 -2.94
CA THR A 79 2.31 -0.64 -4.15
C THR A 79 1.84 0.79 -3.91
N ASP A 80 1.88 1.60 -4.94
CA ASP A 80 1.40 2.98 -4.95
C ASP A 80 0.08 3.06 -5.72
N LYS A 81 -0.72 4.09 -5.42
CA LYS A 81 -1.93 4.47 -6.18
C LYS A 81 -3.04 3.41 -6.21
N GLU A 82 -3.13 2.57 -5.16
CA GLU A 82 -4.19 1.56 -5.07
C GLU A 82 -5.57 2.21 -5.11
N GLU A 83 -5.81 3.26 -4.34
CA GLU A 83 -7.08 3.96 -4.17
C GLU A 83 -7.64 4.59 -5.46
N ILE A 84 -6.80 4.86 -6.42
CA ILE A 84 -7.19 5.37 -7.74
C ILE A 84 -7.22 4.30 -8.84
N GLY A 85 -7.20 3.01 -8.46
CA GLY A 85 -7.30 1.87 -9.38
C GLY A 85 -5.96 1.27 -9.75
N SER A 86 -4.91 1.51 -8.99
CA SER A 86 -3.55 0.96 -9.21
C SER A 86 -2.96 1.32 -10.58
N GLU A 87 -3.32 2.47 -11.13
CA GLU A 87 -2.80 2.97 -12.40
C GLU A 87 -1.52 3.78 -12.19
N GLY A 88 -0.64 3.76 -13.18
CA GLY A 88 0.64 4.46 -13.15
C GLY A 88 1.83 3.53 -13.29
N ASN A 89 3.04 4.10 -13.34
CA ASN A 89 4.27 3.38 -13.59
C ASN A 89 4.89 2.70 -12.36
N SER A 90 4.38 3.00 -11.16
CA SER A 90 4.80 2.41 -9.87
C SER A 90 3.69 1.63 -9.17
N SER A 91 2.53 1.51 -9.80
CA SER A 91 1.36 0.85 -9.24
C SER A 91 1.33 -0.65 -9.50
N ALA A 92 0.36 -1.37 -8.92
CA ALA A 92 0.22 -2.80 -9.09
C ALA A 92 -0.05 -3.25 -10.55
N GLN A 93 -0.62 -2.38 -11.39
CA GLN A 93 -0.85 -2.66 -12.80
C GLN A 93 0.36 -2.33 -13.70
N SER A 94 1.43 -1.76 -13.14
CA SER A 94 2.64 -1.48 -13.89
C SER A 94 3.45 -2.77 -14.17
N ARG A 95 4.36 -2.70 -15.13
CA ARG A 95 5.32 -3.77 -15.38
C ARG A 95 6.56 -3.71 -14.47
N LEU A 96 6.60 -2.77 -13.56
CA LEU A 96 7.75 -2.57 -12.67
C LEU A 96 8.06 -3.83 -11.86
N TYR A 97 7.03 -4.43 -11.26
CA TYR A 97 7.20 -5.63 -10.44
C TYR A 97 7.60 -6.85 -11.25
N GLU A 98 6.97 -7.03 -12.42
CA GLU A 98 7.32 -8.13 -13.32
C GLU A 98 8.78 -8.04 -13.74
N SER A 99 9.24 -6.85 -14.13
CA SER A 99 10.62 -6.61 -14.50
C SER A 99 11.59 -6.82 -13.34
N PHE A 100 11.24 -6.32 -12.16
CA PHE A 100 12.05 -6.50 -10.95
C PHE A 100 12.18 -7.98 -10.55
N LEU A 101 11.07 -8.72 -10.55
CA LEU A 101 11.09 -10.15 -10.25
C LEU A 101 11.86 -10.97 -11.30
N ALA A 102 11.78 -10.59 -12.58
CA ALA A 102 12.55 -11.21 -13.64
C ALA A 102 14.06 -10.99 -13.46
N GLU A 103 14.48 -9.81 -13.01
CA GLU A 103 15.89 -9.55 -12.68
C GLU A 103 16.37 -10.35 -11.47
N ILE A 104 15.57 -10.46 -10.42
CA ILE A 104 15.88 -11.32 -9.26
C ILE A 104 16.04 -12.77 -9.73
N TYR A 105 15.09 -13.26 -10.51
CA TYR A 105 15.13 -14.61 -11.05
C TYR A 105 16.40 -14.84 -11.88
N SER A 106 16.70 -13.94 -12.80
CA SER A 106 17.90 -14.03 -13.65
C SER A 106 19.19 -14.11 -12.84
N LYS A 107 19.32 -13.30 -11.80
CA LYS A 107 20.50 -13.32 -10.91
C LYS A 107 20.57 -14.61 -10.09
N ALA A 108 19.45 -15.08 -9.57
CA ALA A 108 19.41 -16.29 -8.76
C ALA A 108 19.63 -17.59 -9.54
N SER A 109 19.16 -17.65 -10.80
CA SER A 109 19.29 -18.82 -11.68
C SER A 109 20.56 -18.85 -12.55
N GLY A 110 21.35 -17.78 -12.50
CA GLY A 110 22.56 -17.64 -13.34
C GLY A 110 22.28 -17.24 -14.79
N GLY A 111 21.08 -16.80 -15.11
CA GLY A 111 20.65 -16.32 -16.41
C GLY A 111 19.13 -16.22 -16.51
N TYR A 112 18.65 -15.49 -17.52
CA TYR A 112 17.22 -15.36 -17.75
C TYR A 112 16.72 -16.43 -18.73
N ASP A 113 15.72 -17.20 -18.28
CA ASP A 113 14.92 -18.12 -19.08
C ASP A 113 13.44 -17.81 -18.86
N GLU A 114 12.74 -17.41 -19.91
CA GLU A 114 11.32 -17.01 -19.85
C GLU A 114 10.42 -18.11 -19.32
N ILE A 115 10.61 -19.35 -19.75
CA ILE A 115 9.79 -20.49 -19.31
C ILE A 115 10.06 -20.80 -17.84
N GLY A 116 11.33 -20.79 -17.43
CA GLY A 116 11.73 -20.99 -16.04
C GLY A 116 11.20 -19.88 -15.14
N TYR A 117 11.27 -18.62 -15.56
CA TYR A 117 10.68 -17.51 -14.83
C TYR A 117 9.17 -17.67 -14.64
N ARG A 118 8.42 -17.98 -15.71
CA ARG A 118 6.97 -18.21 -15.60
C ARG A 118 6.61 -19.36 -14.66
N LYS A 119 7.37 -20.45 -14.69
CA LYS A 119 7.22 -21.57 -13.75
C LYS A 119 7.51 -21.14 -12.30
N CYS A 120 8.55 -20.33 -12.10
CA CYS A 120 8.89 -19.76 -10.79
C CYS A 120 7.72 -18.92 -10.24
N ILE A 121 7.20 -17.99 -11.03
CA ILE A 121 6.04 -17.17 -10.63
C ILE A 121 4.81 -18.04 -10.36
N ALA A 122 4.49 -18.98 -11.23
CA ALA A 122 3.33 -19.88 -11.06
C ALA A 122 3.43 -20.76 -9.80
N SER A 123 4.63 -21.09 -9.35
CA SER A 123 4.86 -21.85 -8.12
C SER A 123 5.00 -20.99 -6.86
N SER A 124 5.05 -19.67 -7.02
CA SER A 124 5.14 -18.72 -5.92
C SER A 124 3.80 -18.61 -5.19
N LYS A 125 3.87 -18.17 -3.94
CA LYS A 125 2.69 -17.84 -3.14
C LYS A 125 2.71 -16.36 -2.83
N MET A 126 1.55 -15.75 -2.83
CA MET A 126 1.38 -14.33 -2.52
C MET A 126 0.38 -14.18 -1.37
N LEU A 127 0.71 -13.30 -0.44
CA LEU A 127 -0.22 -12.73 0.52
C LEU A 127 -0.50 -11.31 0.06
N SER A 128 -1.75 -10.99 -0.14
CA SER A 128 -2.21 -9.62 -0.36
C SER A 128 -2.75 -9.11 0.96
N ALA A 129 -2.20 -8.02 1.44
CA ALA A 129 -2.56 -7.42 2.70
C ALA A 129 -3.10 -6.01 2.45
N ASP A 130 -4.23 -5.73 3.06
CA ASP A 130 -4.93 -4.47 2.99
C ASP A 130 -5.76 -4.30 4.25
N VAL A 131 -6.28 -3.11 4.52
CA VAL A 131 -7.20 -2.88 5.63
C VAL A 131 -8.63 -3.12 5.19
N THR A 132 -9.48 -3.51 6.13
CA THR A 132 -10.91 -3.67 5.90
C THR A 132 -11.72 -2.92 6.94
N ASN A 133 -12.99 -2.66 6.63
CA ASN A 133 -13.89 -1.99 7.54
C ASN A 133 -14.13 -2.81 8.81
N GLY A 134 -13.93 -2.19 9.97
CA GLY A 134 -14.44 -2.73 11.22
C GLY A 134 -15.94 -2.46 11.36
N TYR A 135 -16.67 -3.39 11.97
CA TYR A 135 -18.09 -3.20 12.29
C TYR A 135 -18.24 -1.99 13.23
N ASP A 136 -19.04 -1.02 12.82
CA ASP A 136 -19.40 0.14 13.62
C ASP A 136 -20.88 0.03 14.05
N PRO A 137 -21.15 -0.13 15.35
CA PRO A 137 -22.52 -0.24 15.84
C PRO A 137 -23.35 1.05 15.65
N THR A 138 -22.71 2.21 15.48
CA THR A 138 -23.40 3.48 15.20
C THR A 138 -23.90 3.56 13.76
N PHE A 139 -23.31 2.79 12.86
CA PHE A 139 -23.69 2.68 11.45
C PHE A 139 -23.97 1.23 11.05
N SER A 140 -24.66 0.50 11.91
CA SER A 140 -24.93 -0.93 11.76
C SER A 140 -25.65 -1.30 10.44
N SER A 141 -26.37 -0.37 9.83
CA SER A 141 -27.11 -0.59 8.58
C SER A 141 -26.22 -0.75 7.34
N VAL A 142 -24.93 -0.39 7.42
CA VAL A 142 -23.98 -0.50 6.29
C VAL A 142 -23.20 -1.81 6.27
N SER A 143 -23.39 -2.66 7.27
CA SER A 143 -22.64 -3.92 7.41
C SER A 143 -23.57 -5.07 7.78
N ASP A 144 -23.28 -6.27 7.26
CA ASP A 144 -23.89 -7.50 7.76
C ASP A 144 -23.11 -7.99 8.99
N PRO A 145 -23.72 -7.99 10.19
CA PRO A 145 -23.01 -8.38 11.42
C PRO A 145 -22.47 -9.82 11.39
N LYS A 146 -23.00 -10.69 10.53
CA LYS A 146 -22.52 -12.08 10.40
C LYS A 146 -21.27 -12.22 9.55
N ASN A 147 -21.02 -11.24 8.67
CA ASN A 147 -19.89 -11.24 7.75
C ASN A 147 -18.95 -10.04 7.98
N ALA A 148 -19.20 -9.24 9.01
CA ALA A 148 -18.38 -8.08 9.31
C ALA A 148 -17.13 -8.46 10.12
N SER A 149 -16.06 -7.68 9.92
CA SER A 149 -14.87 -7.72 10.75
C SER A 149 -15.07 -6.94 12.04
N TYR A 150 -14.55 -7.42 13.15
CA TYR A 150 -14.63 -6.76 14.44
C TYR A 150 -13.25 -6.38 14.95
N CYS A 151 -13.10 -5.12 15.36
CA CYS A 151 -11.85 -4.64 15.95
C CYS A 151 -11.43 -5.48 17.17
N GLY A 152 -10.13 -5.72 17.33
CA GLY A 152 -9.57 -6.49 18.44
C GLY A 152 -9.77 -8.01 18.34
N LYS A 153 -10.26 -8.53 17.23
CA LYS A 153 -10.45 -9.98 17.02
C LYS A 153 -9.35 -10.65 16.19
N GLY A 154 -8.33 -9.90 15.80
CA GLY A 154 -7.22 -10.40 15.00
C GLY A 154 -7.32 -10.00 13.53
N ILE A 155 -6.62 -10.73 12.68
CA ILE A 155 -6.66 -10.51 11.23
C ILE A 155 -7.96 -11.05 10.63
N CYS A 156 -8.45 -10.36 9.60
CA CYS A 156 -9.56 -10.83 8.79
C CYS A 156 -9.03 -11.54 7.55
N LEU A 157 -9.60 -12.70 7.22
CA LEU A 157 -9.36 -13.38 5.95
C LEU A 157 -10.55 -13.15 5.04
N GLU A 158 -10.33 -12.38 4.00
CA GLU A 158 -11.37 -12.06 3.03
C GLU A 158 -11.23 -12.94 1.78
N LYS A 159 -12.37 -13.25 1.18
CA LYS A 159 -12.38 -13.99 -0.07
C LYS A 159 -11.95 -13.10 -1.21
N TYR A 160 -10.90 -13.48 -1.92
CA TYR A 160 -10.52 -12.81 -3.15
C TYR A 160 -11.53 -13.11 -4.27
N THR A 161 -12.16 -12.08 -4.79
CA THR A 161 -13.19 -12.17 -5.84
C THR A 161 -12.70 -11.65 -7.20
N GLY A 162 -11.40 -11.35 -7.32
CA GLY A 162 -10.77 -10.82 -8.51
C GLY A 162 -10.59 -9.29 -8.46
N SER A 163 -9.80 -8.75 -9.39
CA SER A 163 -9.39 -7.33 -9.42
C SER A 163 -10.56 -6.34 -9.55
N ARG A 164 -11.73 -6.79 -9.96
CA ARG A 164 -12.95 -5.96 -10.08
C ARG A 164 -14.09 -6.52 -9.26
N GLY A 165 -13.87 -7.59 -8.53
CA GLY A 165 -14.85 -8.18 -7.65
C GLY A 165 -14.95 -7.39 -6.35
N LYS A 166 -16.16 -7.04 -5.96
CA LYS A 166 -16.46 -6.57 -4.61
C LYS A 166 -17.21 -7.69 -3.92
N SER A 167 -16.63 -8.26 -2.88
CA SER A 167 -17.38 -9.06 -1.93
C SER A 167 -18.07 -8.09 -0.99
N GLY A 168 -19.38 -8.06 -1.02
CA GLY A 168 -20.19 -7.41 0.00
C GLY A 168 -20.58 -8.41 1.06
#